data_0c23a6544f4760dfc7d0baf881bf4b3e
#
_entry.id   0c23a6544f4760dfc7d0baf881bf4b3e
#
_cell.length_a   1.000
_cell.length_b   1.000
_cell.length_c   1.000
_cell.angle_alpha   90.00
_cell.angle_beta   90.00
_cell.angle_gamma   90.00
#
_symmetry.space_group_name_H-M   'P 1'
#
loop_
_entity.id
_entity.type
_entity.pdbx_description
1 polymer ?
#
loop_
_entity_poly.entity_id
_entity_poly.type
_entity_poly.pdbx_seq_one_letter_code
_entity_poly.pdbx_strand_id
1 'polypeptide(L)'
;MSRTVPDFIIGLMKLEIPEIENGVVEVKAIAREPGIRTKVAVSSNNPQVDPVGACIGEGGNRIAAILKEIKGEKLDVLRWSEDPKQFIANALAPASVIEVEVLDAERKVARVLVPPTQLSLAIGKGGQNARLAAKLTGWKIDIKPIMNI
;
A
#
# COMPACT_ATOMS: atom_id res chain seq x y z
N MET A 1 8.90 10.86 -20.27
CA MET A 1 8.90 9.95 -19.11
C MET A 1 7.95 8.78 -19.36
N SER A 2 8.38 7.58 -19.06
CA SER A 2 7.57 6.38 -19.28
C SER A 2 6.45 6.27 -18.24
N ARG A 3 5.24 5.88 -18.67
CA ARG A 3 4.12 5.63 -17.77
C ARG A 3 4.29 4.34 -16.96
N THR A 4 5.31 3.54 -17.27
CA THR A 4 5.56 2.27 -16.59
C THR A 4 6.46 2.41 -15.37
N VAL A 5 7.08 3.57 -15.13
CA VAL A 5 7.95 3.77 -13.98
C VAL A 5 7.18 4.35 -12.79
N PRO A 6 7.59 4.01 -11.54
CA PRO A 6 6.92 4.56 -10.34
C PRO A 6 6.92 6.08 -10.26
N ASP A 7 7.94 6.75 -10.80
CA ASP A 7 8.04 8.22 -10.80
C ASP A 7 6.84 8.89 -11.47
N PHE A 8 6.21 8.21 -12.43
CA PHE A 8 5.01 8.73 -13.07
C PHE A 8 3.88 8.91 -12.06
N ILE A 9 3.67 7.91 -11.20
CA ILE A 9 2.64 7.95 -10.16
C ILE A 9 2.95 9.05 -9.14
N ILE A 10 4.21 9.14 -8.72
CA ILE A 10 4.65 10.18 -7.76
C ILE A 10 4.42 11.56 -8.35
N GLY A 11 4.73 11.74 -9.63
CA GLY A 11 4.49 13.01 -10.32
C GLY A 11 3.02 13.41 -10.34
N LEU A 12 2.12 12.45 -10.61
CA LEU A 12 0.69 12.69 -10.57
C LEU A 12 0.22 13.06 -9.16
N MET A 13 0.75 12.38 -8.14
CA MET A 13 0.41 12.66 -6.77
C MET A 13 0.83 14.07 -6.36
N LYS A 14 2.00 14.52 -6.79
CA LYS A 14 2.45 15.89 -6.52
C LYS A 14 1.53 16.94 -7.14
N LEU A 15 1.01 16.67 -8.33
CA LEU A 15 0.09 17.59 -9.01
C LEU A 15 -1.25 17.69 -8.30
N GLU A 16 -1.76 16.57 -7.77
CA GLU A 16 -3.10 16.51 -7.18
C GLU A 16 -3.13 16.72 -5.66
N ILE A 17 -1.99 16.53 -4.98
CA ILE A 17 -1.91 16.53 -3.53
C ILE A 17 -0.94 17.61 -3.06
N PRO A 18 -1.45 18.81 -2.66
CA PRO A 18 -0.57 19.90 -2.22
C PRO A 18 0.34 19.54 -1.06
N GLU A 19 -0.11 18.68 -0.15
CA GLU A 19 0.69 18.27 1.01
C GLU A 19 1.91 17.45 0.60
N ILE A 20 1.87 16.76 -0.53
CA ILE A 20 3.05 16.06 -1.07
C ILE A 20 4.00 17.07 -1.71
N GLU A 21 3.47 18.00 -2.50
CA GLU A 21 4.28 19.01 -3.16
C GLU A 21 5.04 19.89 -2.16
N ASN A 22 4.41 20.23 -1.03
CA ASN A 22 5.05 21.08 -0.02
C ASN A 22 5.86 20.30 1.02
N GLY A 23 5.93 18.97 0.92
CA GLY A 23 6.77 18.14 1.78
C GLY A 23 6.17 17.73 3.11
N VAL A 24 4.92 18.08 3.41
CA VAL A 24 4.26 17.67 4.65
C VAL A 24 3.97 16.17 4.62
N VAL A 25 3.49 15.67 3.49
CA VAL A 25 3.27 14.24 3.27
C VAL A 25 4.38 13.72 2.36
N GLU A 26 5.01 12.62 2.77
CA GLU A 26 6.09 12.00 2.02
C GLU A 26 5.69 10.63 1.51
N VAL A 27 6.08 10.33 0.26
CA VAL A 27 5.97 8.98 -0.29
C VAL A 27 7.19 8.20 0.17
N LYS A 28 6.98 7.23 1.05
CA LYS A 28 8.07 6.43 1.65
C LYS A 28 8.44 5.23 0.81
N ALA A 29 7.46 4.63 0.16
CA ALA A 29 7.68 3.45 -0.67
C ALA A 29 6.59 3.37 -1.72
N ILE A 30 6.93 2.77 -2.86
CA ILE A 30 5.97 2.55 -3.93
C ILE A 30 6.31 1.23 -4.63
N ALA A 31 5.28 0.44 -4.92
CA ALA A 31 5.41 -0.77 -5.71
C ALA A 31 4.32 -0.76 -6.77
N ARG A 32 4.70 -1.00 -8.03
CA ARG A 32 3.79 -0.87 -9.16
C ARG A 32 3.87 -2.05 -10.11
N GLU A 33 2.69 -2.56 -10.50
CA GLU A 33 2.54 -3.42 -11.67
C GLU A 33 1.75 -2.60 -12.70
N PRO A 34 2.43 -2.07 -13.73
CA PRO A 34 1.80 -1.16 -14.68
C PRO A 34 0.54 -1.75 -15.33
N GLY A 35 -0.52 -0.95 -15.38
CA GLY A 35 -1.79 -1.37 -15.95
C GLY A 35 -2.63 -2.26 -15.05
N ILE A 36 -2.12 -2.67 -13.89
CA ILE A 36 -2.80 -3.59 -12.97
C ILE A 36 -3.09 -2.93 -11.62
N ARG A 37 -2.05 -2.65 -10.85
CA ARG A 37 -2.19 -2.09 -9.51
C ARG A 37 -0.90 -1.45 -9.03
N THR A 38 -1.05 -0.41 -8.20
CA THR A 38 0.06 0.26 -7.52
C THR A 38 -0.27 0.38 -6.04
N LYS A 39 0.71 0.17 -5.19
CA LYS A 39 0.61 0.44 -3.75
C LYS A 39 1.61 1.53 -3.39
N VAL A 40 1.13 2.53 -2.65
CA VAL A 40 1.95 3.67 -2.21
C VAL A 40 1.86 3.80 -0.70
N ALA A 41 3.01 3.80 -0.03
CA ALA A 41 3.09 4.01 1.41
C ALA A 41 3.50 5.45 1.68
N VAL A 42 2.70 6.14 2.47
CA VAL A 42 2.91 7.57 2.77
C VAL A 42 3.00 7.81 4.27
N SER A 43 3.73 8.86 4.63
CA SER A 43 3.81 9.31 6.01
C SER A 43 3.70 10.83 6.06
N SER A 44 3.40 11.38 7.24
CA SER A 44 3.32 12.82 7.45
C SER A 44 4.32 13.24 8.50
N ASN A 45 4.98 14.38 8.29
CA ASN A 45 5.84 14.97 9.29
C ASN A 45 5.07 15.93 10.22
N ASN A 46 3.77 16.10 9.99
CA ASN A 46 2.89 16.89 10.84
C ASN A 46 1.85 15.97 11.49
N PRO A 47 1.84 15.81 12.83
CA PRO A 47 0.91 14.90 13.51
C PRO A 47 -0.57 15.22 13.26
N GLN A 48 -0.87 16.45 12.86
CA GLN A 48 -2.25 16.87 12.61
C GLN A 48 -2.72 16.57 11.19
N VAL A 49 -1.82 16.13 10.32
CA VAL A 49 -2.16 15.78 8.95
C VAL A 49 -2.17 14.26 8.79
N ASP A 50 -3.33 13.72 8.40
CA ASP A 50 -3.46 12.31 8.06
C ASP A 50 -2.92 12.10 6.63
N PRO A 51 -1.80 11.38 6.47
CA PRO A 51 -1.18 11.25 5.16
C PRO A 51 -2.06 10.53 4.15
N VAL A 52 -2.79 9.50 4.58
CA VAL A 52 -3.68 8.75 3.68
C VAL A 52 -4.89 9.60 3.31
N GLY A 53 -5.49 10.26 4.31
CA GLY A 53 -6.63 11.14 4.07
C GLY A 53 -6.29 12.28 3.12
N ALA A 54 -5.09 12.86 3.26
CA ALA A 54 -4.63 13.92 2.37
C ALA A 54 -4.52 13.45 0.92
N CYS A 55 -4.07 12.21 0.71
CA CYS A 55 -3.95 11.64 -0.64
C CYS A 55 -5.30 11.32 -1.27
N ILE A 56 -6.24 10.82 -0.47
CA ILE A 56 -7.57 10.47 -0.96
C ILE A 56 -8.36 11.74 -1.28
N GLY A 57 -8.28 12.72 -0.39
CA GLY A 57 -9.02 13.97 -0.52
C GLY A 57 -10.46 13.85 -0.10
N GLU A 58 -11.15 14.98 -0.01
CA GLU A 58 -12.54 15.05 0.39
C GLU A 58 -13.42 14.33 -0.62
N GLY A 59 -14.19 13.33 -0.15
CA GLY A 59 -15.03 12.53 -1.02
C GLY A 59 -14.26 11.70 -2.04
N GLY A 60 -12.94 11.50 -1.82
CA GLY A 60 -12.11 10.75 -2.74
C GLY A 60 -11.73 11.53 -4.00
N ASN A 61 -11.85 12.85 -4.00
CA ASN A 61 -11.66 13.65 -5.22
C ASN A 61 -10.22 13.66 -5.74
N ARG A 62 -9.23 13.62 -4.85
CA ARG A 62 -7.83 13.65 -5.26
C ARG A 62 -7.40 12.32 -5.88
N ILE A 63 -7.72 11.20 -5.21
CA ILE A 63 -7.39 9.88 -5.72
C ILE A 63 -8.15 9.59 -7.02
N ALA A 64 -9.39 10.06 -7.14
CA ALA A 64 -10.18 9.90 -8.36
C ALA A 64 -9.50 10.59 -9.55
N ALA A 65 -8.94 11.77 -9.34
CA ALA A 65 -8.23 12.50 -10.39
C ALA A 65 -6.99 11.73 -10.87
N ILE A 66 -6.26 11.12 -9.92
CA ILE A 66 -5.09 10.30 -10.25
C ILE A 66 -5.51 9.05 -11.02
N LEU A 67 -6.54 8.35 -10.55
CA LEU A 67 -7.05 7.14 -11.20
C LEU A 67 -7.51 7.40 -12.63
N LYS A 68 -8.02 8.58 -12.89
CA LYS A 68 -8.46 8.99 -14.22
C LYS A 68 -7.28 9.00 -15.20
N GLU A 69 -6.09 9.37 -14.73
CA GLU A 69 -4.88 9.43 -15.57
C GLU A 69 -4.24 8.06 -15.79
N ILE A 70 -4.46 7.11 -14.87
CA ILE A 70 -3.85 5.78 -14.94
C ILE A 70 -4.86 4.69 -15.27
N LYS A 71 -5.74 4.97 -16.17
CA LYS A 71 -6.88 4.14 -16.58
C LYS A 71 -6.65 2.63 -16.49
N GLY A 72 -7.56 1.95 -15.80
CA GLY A 72 -7.51 0.49 -15.66
C GLY A 72 -6.58 -0.02 -14.56
N GLU A 73 -5.81 0.85 -13.95
CA GLU A 73 -4.88 0.50 -12.88
C GLU A 73 -5.52 0.87 -11.52
N LYS A 74 -5.42 -0.02 -10.54
CA LYS A 74 -5.90 0.25 -9.18
C LYS A 74 -4.79 0.91 -8.38
N LEU A 75 -5.16 1.78 -7.46
CA LEU A 75 -4.20 2.48 -6.61
C LEU A 75 -4.59 2.32 -5.14
N ASP A 76 -3.69 1.72 -4.36
CA ASP A 76 -3.86 1.59 -2.91
C ASP A 76 -2.91 2.56 -2.24
N VAL A 77 -3.46 3.48 -1.45
CA VAL A 77 -2.67 4.40 -0.63
C VAL A 77 -2.77 3.91 0.80
N LEU A 78 -1.61 3.70 1.44
CA LEU A 78 -1.57 3.16 2.80
C LEU A 78 -0.58 3.94 3.64
N ARG A 79 -0.70 3.81 4.95
CA ARG A 79 0.18 4.49 5.89
C ARG A 79 1.47 3.70 6.08
N TRP A 80 2.61 4.37 5.90
CA TRP A 80 3.90 3.80 6.21
C TRP A 80 4.10 3.71 7.72
N SER A 81 4.77 2.67 8.19
CA SER A 81 5.10 2.51 9.61
C SER A 81 6.54 2.01 9.75
N GLU A 82 7.22 2.46 10.81
CA GLU A 82 8.54 1.94 11.17
C GLU A 82 8.44 0.51 11.71
N ASP A 83 7.29 0.16 12.29
CA ASP A 83 7.04 -1.19 12.79
C ASP A 83 6.76 -2.11 11.62
N PRO A 84 7.63 -3.10 11.34
CA PRO A 84 7.43 -4.00 10.21
C PRO A 84 6.09 -4.72 10.22
N LYS A 85 5.61 -5.12 11.40
CA LYS A 85 4.32 -5.79 11.53
C LYS A 85 3.17 -4.90 11.07
N GLN A 86 3.17 -3.66 11.54
CA GLN A 86 2.12 -2.71 11.16
C GLN A 86 2.21 -2.35 9.67
N PHE A 87 3.42 -2.16 9.16
CA PHE A 87 3.62 -1.83 7.76
C PHE A 87 3.13 -2.97 6.85
N ILE A 88 3.47 -4.22 7.18
CA ILE A 88 3.01 -5.38 6.42
C ILE A 88 1.48 -5.46 6.44
N ALA A 89 0.88 -5.29 7.61
CA ALA A 89 -0.59 -5.31 7.73
C ALA A 89 -1.23 -4.22 6.87
N ASN A 90 -0.69 -3.01 6.92
CA ASN A 90 -1.20 -1.90 6.09
C ASN A 90 -1.02 -2.17 4.61
N ALA A 91 0.09 -2.79 4.22
CA ALA A 91 0.41 -3.07 2.82
C ALA A 91 -0.55 -4.08 2.19
N LEU A 92 -1.20 -4.92 3.00
CA LEU A 92 -2.17 -5.90 2.51
C LEU A 92 -3.57 -5.31 2.32
N ALA A 93 -3.76 -4.02 2.59
CA ALA A 93 -5.03 -3.36 2.30
C ALA A 93 -5.47 -3.70 0.86
N PRO A 94 -6.76 -3.86 0.60
CA PRO A 94 -7.92 -3.65 1.50
C PRO A 94 -8.25 -4.84 2.41
N ALA A 95 -7.43 -5.88 2.44
CA ALA A 95 -7.70 -7.05 3.29
C ALA A 95 -7.48 -6.74 4.77
N SER A 96 -8.31 -7.32 5.61
CA SER A 96 -8.16 -7.23 7.06
C SER A 96 -7.20 -8.29 7.55
N VAL A 97 -6.28 -7.92 8.43
CA VAL A 97 -5.25 -8.80 8.99
C VAL A 97 -5.49 -8.97 10.47
N ILE A 98 -5.40 -10.21 10.97
CA ILE A 98 -5.55 -10.49 12.40
C ILE A 98 -4.22 -10.28 13.11
N GLU A 99 -3.15 -10.87 12.58
CA GLU A 99 -1.84 -10.82 13.21
C GLU A 99 -0.73 -10.98 12.18
N VAL A 100 0.41 -10.36 12.45
CA VAL A 100 1.63 -10.55 11.67
C VAL A 100 2.69 -11.14 12.60
N GLU A 101 3.24 -12.30 12.22
CA GLU A 101 4.31 -12.96 12.96
C GLU A 101 5.63 -12.80 12.20
N VAL A 102 6.66 -12.32 12.88
CA VAL A 102 8.00 -12.25 12.30
C VAL A 102 8.67 -13.60 12.48
N LEU A 103 8.90 -14.33 11.40
CA LEU A 103 9.53 -15.65 11.44
C LEU A 103 11.05 -15.55 11.44
N ASP A 104 11.60 -14.60 10.69
CA ASP A 104 13.02 -14.38 10.58
C ASP A 104 13.28 -12.91 10.27
N ALA A 105 13.71 -12.16 11.28
CA ALA A 105 13.93 -10.72 11.13
C ALA A 105 15.11 -10.39 10.21
N GLU A 106 16.16 -11.23 10.24
CA GLU A 106 17.34 -11.00 9.40
C GLU A 106 17.04 -11.21 7.92
N ARG A 107 16.28 -12.25 7.60
CA ARG A 107 15.90 -12.56 6.23
C ARG A 107 14.61 -11.86 5.81
N LYS A 108 13.99 -11.15 6.74
CA LYS A 108 12.73 -10.43 6.52
C LYS A 108 11.64 -11.38 6.01
N VAL A 109 11.35 -12.38 6.81
CA VAL A 109 10.28 -13.36 6.54
C VAL A 109 9.20 -13.21 7.59
N ALA A 110 7.96 -13.05 7.15
CA ALA A 110 6.81 -12.89 8.03
C ALA A 110 5.67 -13.80 7.60
N ARG A 111 4.86 -14.20 8.57
CA ARG A 111 3.59 -14.89 8.34
C ARG A 111 2.46 -13.97 8.74
N VAL A 112 1.46 -13.87 7.89
CA VAL A 112 0.29 -13.03 8.13
C VAL A 112 -0.94 -13.93 8.31
N LEU A 113 -1.63 -13.73 9.42
CA LEU A 113 -2.85 -14.47 9.73
C LEU A 113 -4.06 -13.60 9.41
N VAL A 114 -4.97 -14.16 8.61
CA VAL A 114 -6.19 -13.45 8.17
C VAL A 114 -7.43 -14.29 8.48
N PRO A 115 -8.60 -13.66 8.62
CA PRO A 115 -9.85 -14.43 8.67
C PRO A 115 -10.01 -15.22 7.36
N PRO A 116 -10.56 -16.45 7.38
CA PRO A 116 -10.76 -17.21 6.15
C PRO A 116 -11.49 -16.46 5.05
N THR A 117 -12.42 -15.59 5.43
CA THR A 117 -13.17 -14.75 4.49
C THR A 117 -12.32 -13.70 3.78
N GLN A 118 -11.14 -13.38 4.33
CA GLN A 118 -10.24 -12.36 3.78
C GLN A 118 -9.08 -12.95 2.99
N LEU A 119 -8.93 -14.27 3.00
CA LEU A 119 -7.76 -14.91 2.37
C LEU A 119 -7.62 -14.56 0.89
N SER A 120 -8.71 -14.70 0.13
CA SER A 120 -8.68 -14.39 -1.30
C SER A 120 -8.36 -12.92 -1.57
N LEU A 121 -8.88 -12.02 -0.74
CA LEU A 121 -8.64 -10.59 -0.87
C LEU A 121 -7.19 -10.24 -0.54
N ALA A 122 -6.63 -10.87 0.51
CA ALA A 122 -5.25 -10.65 0.92
C ALA A 122 -4.26 -11.09 -0.16
N ILE A 123 -4.50 -12.24 -0.76
CA ILE A 123 -3.66 -12.77 -1.84
C ILE A 123 -3.87 -11.95 -3.12
N GLY A 124 -5.13 -11.68 -3.44
CA GLY A 124 -5.50 -10.95 -4.64
C GLY A 124 -5.54 -11.83 -5.87
N LYS A 125 -6.16 -11.35 -6.92
CA LYS A 125 -6.26 -12.05 -8.20
C LYS A 125 -4.85 -12.28 -8.76
N GLY A 126 -4.53 -13.55 -9.07
CA GLY A 126 -3.19 -13.88 -9.56
C GLY A 126 -2.07 -13.61 -8.56
N GLY A 127 -2.39 -13.46 -7.28
CA GLY A 127 -1.40 -13.18 -6.23
C GLY A 127 -0.92 -11.73 -6.20
N GLN A 128 -1.58 -10.84 -6.94
CA GLN A 128 -1.06 -9.46 -7.11
C GLN A 128 -1.01 -8.64 -5.83
N ASN A 129 -1.99 -8.80 -4.93
CA ASN A 129 -1.99 -8.03 -3.69
C ASN A 129 -0.83 -8.43 -2.78
N ALA A 130 -0.63 -9.73 -2.59
CA ALA A 130 0.49 -10.24 -1.78
C ALA A 130 1.84 -9.90 -2.41
N ARG A 131 1.95 -10.02 -3.72
CA ARG A 131 3.20 -9.74 -4.44
C ARG A 131 3.60 -8.26 -4.33
N LEU A 132 2.65 -7.36 -4.50
CA LEU A 132 2.91 -5.93 -4.36
C LEU A 132 3.23 -5.54 -2.92
N ALA A 133 2.53 -6.13 -1.94
CA ALA A 133 2.83 -5.90 -0.53
C ALA A 133 4.25 -6.35 -0.19
N ALA A 134 4.70 -7.49 -0.71
CA ALA A 134 6.06 -7.97 -0.51
C ALA A 134 7.08 -7.01 -1.13
N LYS A 135 6.84 -6.54 -2.34
CA LYS A 135 7.73 -5.57 -3.00
C LYS A 135 7.79 -4.25 -2.24
N LEU A 136 6.63 -3.78 -1.79
CA LEU A 136 6.53 -2.49 -1.10
C LEU A 136 7.27 -2.50 0.23
N THR A 137 7.11 -3.55 1.01
CA THR A 137 7.68 -3.66 2.35
C THR A 137 9.11 -4.21 2.36
N GLY A 138 9.50 -4.94 1.32
CA GLY A 138 10.77 -5.63 1.29
C GLY A 138 10.79 -6.92 2.10
N TRP A 139 9.62 -7.42 2.50
CA TRP A 139 9.48 -8.64 3.29
C TRP A 139 8.91 -9.77 2.46
N LYS A 140 9.33 -11.00 2.75
CA LYS A 140 8.66 -12.21 2.25
C LYS A 140 7.45 -12.44 3.12
N ILE A 141 6.29 -12.53 2.51
CA ILE A 141 5.01 -12.60 3.22
C ILE A 141 4.32 -13.92 2.91
N ASP A 142 4.07 -14.73 3.95
CA ASP A 142 3.31 -15.97 3.86
C ASP A 142 1.93 -15.73 4.49
N ILE A 143 0.87 -15.80 3.70
CA ILE A 143 -0.49 -15.51 4.15
C ILE A 143 -1.21 -16.82 4.44
N LYS A 144 -1.74 -16.93 5.67
CA LYS A 144 -2.46 -18.12 6.13
C LYS A 144 -3.80 -17.73 6.73
N PRO A 145 -4.86 -18.54 6.49
CA PRO A 145 -6.12 -18.30 7.19
C PRO A 145 -6.00 -18.81 8.63
N ILE A 146 -6.64 -18.10 9.56
CA ILE A 146 -6.82 -18.62 10.90
C ILE A 146 -7.83 -19.76 10.86
N MET A 147 -7.46 -20.88 11.47
CA MET A 147 -8.33 -22.05 11.54
C MET A 147 -9.06 -22.02 12.88
N ASN A 148 -10.37 -21.92 12.84
CA ASN A 148 -11.21 -22.07 14.03
C ASN A 148 -11.45 -23.56 14.24
N ILE A 149 -11.04 -24.03 15.37
CA ILE A 149 -11.25 -25.44 15.73
C ILE A 149 -12.44 -25.54 16.66
#